data_f32b06411ff92a22087a92eaacba3d6a
#
_entry.id   f32b06411ff92a22087a92eaacba3d6a
#
_cell.length_a   1.000
_cell.length_b   1.000
_cell.length_c   1.000
_cell.angle_alpha   90.00
_cell.angle_beta   90.00
_cell.angle_gamma   90.00
#
_symmetry.space_group_name_H-M   'P 1'
#
loop_
_entity.id
_entity.type
_entity.pdbx_description
1 polymer ?
#
loop_
_entity_poly.entity_id
_entity_poly.type
_entity_poly.pdbx_seq_one_letter_code
_entity_poly.pdbx_strand_id
1 'polypeptide(L)'
;MKYVVVLYDGMADYPVPALDRKTPMMCAKKPNMDMLASKAEVGLIRTVAEGLKPGSDVANMSVMGFDPMKYYTGRSPLEAASIGIDMKSTDVSLRTNLVTLSEDDLPYEEKTIEDYCADDISTEEAEILIKFIDEKLGTDEFKFYPGVSYRHCLIWDNGTIDLGKMTPPHDITGKVITEHLSTAENAQPLIELMKKSYDLLKDHPVNIARKAAGKRPANSIWLWGEGKRPALSPFEEIYGIKGAVVSAVDLIKGIGGCAKMEVAEVEGATGYIDTNFEGKANAALDLLERNDLVYIHFEAPDECGHRNEPENKVRAIEMIDERVLPILFKGLEKFDDYKIMILPDHPTPIVTRTHASDPVPYLIYHKNNEISGVDTINEETAKATGNFVEHGPSIMKHFLED
;
A
#
# COMPACT_ATOMS: atom_id res chain seq x y z
N MET A 1 12.73 1.98 -26.24
CA MET A 1 12.97 2.59 -24.92
C MET A 1 12.33 1.71 -23.86
N LYS A 2 13.03 1.42 -22.75
CA LYS A 2 12.44 0.75 -21.56
C LYS A 2 12.55 1.64 -20.35
N TYR A 3 11.58 1.53 -19.42
CA TYR A 3 11.47 2.38 -18.26
C TYR A 3 11.37 1.52 -16.99
N VAL A 4 12.16 1.84 -15.98
CA VAL A 4 12.15 1.14 -14.70
C VAL A 4 11.98 2.15 -13.58
N VAL A 5 10.93 2.00 -12.77
CA VAL A 5 10.77 2.73 -11.51
C VAL A 5 11.12 1.78 -10.38
N VAL A 6 12.08 2.16 -9.53
CA VAL A 6 12.42 1.43 -8.32
C VAL A 6 12.01 2.29 -7.13
N LEU A 7 10.91 1.91 -6.51
CA LEU A 7 10.33 2.64 -5.39
C LEU A 7 10.78 2.01 -4.07
N TYR A 8 11.41 2.84 -3.24
CA TYR A 8 11.83 2.52 -1.89
C TYR A 8 10.83 3.13 -0.90
N ASP A 9 9.74 2.44 -0.61
CA ASP A 9 8.65 2.95 0.23
C ASP A 9 9.18 3.47 1.56
N GLY A 10 8.76 4.67 1.94
CA GLY A 10 9.10 5.30 3.20
C GLY A 10 10.60 5.59 3.43
N MET A 11 11.47 5.51 2.39
CA MET A 11 12.93 5.60 2.54
C MET A 11 13.40 6.92 3.17
N ALA A 12 12.77 8.04 2.79
CA ALA A 12 13.13 9.36 3.31
C ALA A 12 12.82 9.49 4.80
N ASP A 13 13.63 10.27 5.51
CA ASP A 13 13.56 10.39 6.97
C ASP A 13 14.04 11.76 7.45
N TYR A 14 13.81 12.03 8.71
CA TYR A 14 14.46 13.11 9.45
C TYR A 14 15.78 12.65 10.06
N PRO A 15 16.66 13.58 10.48
CA PRO A 15 17.89 13.23 11.22
C PRO A 15 17.58 12.43 12.50
N VAL A 16 18.08 11.19 12.56
CA VAL A 16 17.81 10.23 13.64
C VAL A 16 18.89 10.29 14.70
N PRO A 17 18.59 10.52 15.98
CA PRO A 17 19.61 10.57 17.04
C PRO A 17 20.48 9.32 17.14
N ALA A 18 19.90 8.13 16.95
CA ALA A 18 20.61 6.85 16.98
C ALA A 18 21.58 6.66 15.79
N LEU A 19 21.49 7.48 14.74
CA LEU A 19 22.35 7.48 13.57
C LEU A 19 23.25 8.73 13.51
N ASP A 20 23.72 9.21 14.64
CA ASP A 20 24.53 10.42 14.75
C ASP A 20 23.89 11.66 14.09
N ARG A 21 22.58 11.77 14.18
CA ARG A 21 21.77 12.81 13.54
C ARG A 21 21.84 12.84 12.01
N LYS A 22 22.13 11.71 11.41
CA LYS A 22 21.99 11.50 9.96
C LYS A 22 20.64 10.84 9.64
N THR A 23 20.22 10.94 8.38
CA THR A 23 19.10 10.15 7.90
C THR A 23 19.54 8.73 7.54
N PRO A 24 18.65 7.75 7.47
CA PRO A 24 18.97 6.42 6.95
C PRO A 24 19.61 6.45 5.56
N MET A 25 19.16 7.33 4.65
CA MET A 25 19.75 7.51 3.32
C MET A 25 21.22 7.99 3.39
N MET A 26 21.54 8.87 4.32
CA MET A 26 22.93 9.36 4.53
C MET A 26 23.84 8.28 5.10
N CYS A 27 23.30 7.33 5.89
CA CYS A 27 24.08 6.26 6.51
C CYS A 27 24.25 5.05 5.60
N ALA A 28 23.28 4.77 4.73
CA ALA A 28 23.25 3.59 3.87
C ALA A 28 24.40 3.59 2.85
N LYS A 29 25.07 2.45 2.74
CA LYS A 29 26.01 2.16 1.66
C LYS A 29 25.22 1.76 0.42
N LYS A 30 25.12 2.68 -0.53
CA LYS A 30 24.30 2.54 -1.75
C LYS A 30 25.08 2.91 -3.02
N PRO A 31 26.22 2.23 -3.29
CA PRO A 31 27.12 2.61 -4.38
C PRO A 31 26.47 2.55 -5.75
N ASN A 32 25.50 1.67 -5.96
CA ASN A 32 24.79 1.55 -7.25
C ASN A 32 23.84 2.73 -7.47
N MET A 33 23.08 3.14 -6.45
CA MET A 33 22.23 4.32 -6.51
C MET A 33 23.06 5.60 -6.65
N ASP A 34 24.16 5.73 -5.93
CA ASP A 34 25.06 6.90 -6.01
C ASP A 34 25.75 6.98 -7.39
N MET A 35 26.14 5.84 -7.98
CA MET A 35 26.66 5.79 -9.34
C MET A 35 25.65 6.32 -10.36
N LEU A 36 24.36 5.93 -10.24
CA LEU A 36 23.32 6.49 -11.11
C LEU A 36 23.14 7.99 -10.83
N ALA A 37 23.09 8.39 -9.54
CA ALA A 37 22.87 9.79 -9.14
C ALA A 37 23.96 10.73 -9.68
N SER A 38 25.21 10.25 -9.83
CA SER A 38 26.31 11.04 -10.39
C SER A 38 26.13 11.39 -11.87
N LYS A 39 25.22 10.69 -12.58
CA LYS A 39 24.97 10.77 -14.03
C LYS A 39 23.49 11.03 -14.38
N ALA A 40 22.71 11.48 -13.41
CA ALA A 40 21.27 11.58 -13.47
C ALA A 40 20.75 12.97 -13.09
N GLU A 41 19.54 13.29 -13.52
CA GLU A 41 18.77 14.35 -12.88
C GLU A 41 18.44 13.94 -11.46
N VAL A 42 18.71 14.84 -10.50
CA VAL A 42 18.40 14.65 -9.07
C VAL A 42 17.63 15.88 -8.58
N GLY A 43 16.62 15.67 -7.75
CA GLY A 43 15.81 16.73 -7.17
C GLY A 43 14.89 16.25 -6.06
N LEU A 44 13.98 17.12 -5.66
CA LEU A 44 12.89 16.81 -4.72
C LEU A 44 11.55 16.77 -5.45
N ILE A 45 10.65 15.93 -4.97
CA ILE A 45 9.27 15.81 -5.47
C ILE A 45 8.27 15.83 -4.31
N ARG A 46 7.16 16.54 -4.51
CA ARG A 46 5.98 16.48 -3.63
C ARG A 46 5.02 15.40 -4.13
N THR A 47 5.10 14.23 -3.56
CA THR A 47 4.25 13.08 -3.91
C THR A 47 2.87 13.15 -3.24
N VAL A 48 2.81 13.69 -2.02
CA VAL A 48 1.56 13.90 -1.28
C VAL A 48 1.09 15.34 -1.48
N ALA A 49 -0.03 15.51 -2.17
CA ALA A 49 -0.61 16.84 -2.42
C ALA A 49 -1.07 17.49 -1.11
N GLU A 50 -1.01 18.81 -1.04
CA GLU A 50 -1.50 19.57 0.11
C GLU A 50 -2.99 19.28 0.37
N GLY A 51 -3.31 19.03 1.64
CA GLY A 51 -4.67 18.68 2.08
C GLY A 51 -4.98 17.17 2.09
N LEU A 52 -4.12 16.32 1.52
CA LEU A 52 -4.23 14.87 1.65
C LEU A 52 -3.45 14.37 2.87
N LYS A 53 -3.98 13.32 3.51
CA LYS A 53 -3.20 12.57 4.51
C LYS A 53 -2.10 11.78 3.80
N PRO A 54 -0.85 11.82 4.32
CA PRO A 54 0.22 11.01 3.74
C PRO A 54 -0.06 9.52 3.91
N GLY A 55 0.22 8.76 2.85
CA GLY A 55 0.07 7.31 2.81
C GLY A 55 0.48 6.76 1.46
N SER A 56 0.85 5.49 1.44
CA SER A 56 1.33 4.80 0.24
C SER A 56 0.28 4.77 -0.88
N ASP A 57 -1.02 4.82 -0.54
CA ASP A 57 -2.11 4.91 -1.52
C ASP A 57 -2.04 6.20 -2.36
N VAL A 58 -2.05 7.35 -1.72
CA VAL A 58 -2.02 8.65 -2.41
C VAL A 58 -0.65 8.94 -3.04
N ALA A 59 0.43 8.55 -2.36
CA ALA A 59 1.78 8.84 -2.83
C ALA A 59 2.17 7.97 -4.03
N ASN A 60 1.93 6.65 -3.99
CA ASN A 60 2.19 5.78 -5.15
C ASN A 60 1.25 6.09 -6.33
N MET A 61 -0.03 6.44 -6.07
CA MET A 61 -0.93 6.93 -7.12
C MET A 61 -0.32 8.15 -7.82
N SER A 62 0.22 9.09 -7.06
CA SER A 62 0.90 10.29 -7.57
C SER A 62 2.13 9.92 -8.41
N VAL A 63 3.03 9.06 -7.90
CA VAL A 63 4.24 8.63 -8.62
C VAL A 63 3.90 7.87 -9.91
N MET A 64 2.82 7.08 -9.93
CA MET A 64 2.32 6.41 -11.13
C MET A 64 1.65 7.37 -12.12
N GLY A 65 1.57 8.67 -11.80
CA GLY A 65 1.07 9.71 -12.70
C GLY A 65 -0.44 9.92 -12.65
N PHE A 66 -1.11 9.41 -11.63
CA PHE A 66 -2.53 9.63 -11.38
C PHE A 66 -2.71 10.66 -10.27
N ASP A 67 -3.46 11.72 -10.53
CA ASP A 67 -3.75 12.76 -9.53
C ASP A 67 -4.65 12.23 -8.41
N PRO A 68 -4.13 12.08 -7.17
CA PRO A 68 -4.92 11.56 -6.06
C PRO A 68 -6.10 12.47 -5.70
N MET A 69 -5.97 13.79 -5.89
CA MET A 69 -7.07 14.73 -5.66
C MET A 69 -8.28 14.45 -6.55
N LYS A 70 -8.06 13.83 -7.70
CA LYS A 70 -9.10 13.50 -8.66
C LYS A 70 -9.59 12.06 -8.54
N TYR A 71 -8.68 11.13 -8.26
CA TYR A 71 -8.95 9.71 -8.43
C TYR A 71 -9.02 8.92 -7.12
N TYR A 72 -8.48 9.45 -6.02
CA TYR A 72 -8.50 8.73 -4.75
C TYR A 72 -9.90 8.73 -4.14
N THR A 73 -10.45 7.56 -3.96
CA THR A 73 -11.83 7.35 -3.47
C THR A 73 -11.88 6.51 -2.19
N GLY A 74 -10.71 6.26 -1.59
CA GLY A 74 -10.55 5.41 -0.43
C GLY A 74 -9.63 4.21 -0.69
N ARG A 75 -9.19 3.55 0.38
CA ARG A 75 -8.25 2.43 0.32
C ARG A 75 -8.92 1.11 -0.05
N SER A 76 -10.15 0.89 0.43
CA SER A 76 -10.87 -0.37 0.25
C SER A 76 -11.04 -0.82 -1.21
N PRO A 77 -11.37 0.06 -2.17
CA PRO A 77 -11.50 -0.37 -3.57
C PRO A 77 -10.17 -0.80 -4.21
N LEU A 78 -9.06 -0.26 -3.74
CA LEU A 78 -7.74 -0.68 -4.19
C LEU A 78 -7.38 -2.07 -3.65
N GLU A 79 -7.69 -2.33 -2.38
CA GLU A 79 -7.54 -3.64 -1.76
C GLU A 79 -8.46 -4.69 -2.42
N ALA A 80 -9.70 -4.31 -2.77
CA ALA A 80 -10.61 -5.18 -3.52
C ALA A 80 -10.05 -5.55 -4.90
N ALA A 81 -9.50 -4.57 -5.62
CA ALA A 81 -8.89 -4.81 -6.93
C ALA A 81 -7.67 -5.73 -6.85
N SER A 82 -6.87 -5.66 -5.79
CA SER A 82 -5.66 -6.48 -5.61
C SER A 82 -5.98 -7.97 -5.47
N ILE A 83 -7.11 -8.31 -4.84
CA ILE A 83 -7.57 -9.70 -4.69
C ILE A 83 -8.43 -10.16 -5.88
N GLY A 84 -8.42 -9.43 -6.99
CA GLY A 84 -9.05 -9.80 -8.24
C GLY A 84 -10.55 -9.50 -8.32
N ILE A 85 -11.11 -8.71 -7.41
CA ILE A 85 -12.52 -8.32 -7.47
C ILE A 85 -12.70 -7.25 -8.55
N ASP A 86 -13.47 -7.56 -9.58
CA ASP A 86 -13.84 -6.60 -10.63
C ASP A 86 -15.09 -5.83 -10.21
N MET A 87 -14.90 -4.71 -9.51
CA MET A 87 -15.98 -3.83 -9.09
C MET A 87 -16.58 -3.08 -10.28
N LYS A 88 -17.92 -2.97 -10.32
CA LYS A 88 -18.60 -2.01 -11.20
C LYS A 88 -18.36 -0.58 -10.71
N SER A 89 -18.60 0.40 -11.56
CA SER A 89 -18.50 1.82 -11.20
C SER A 89 -19.53 2.27 -10.15
N THR A 90 -20.61 1.51 -9.99
CA THR A 90 -21.69 1.74 -9.02
C THR A 90 -21.44 1.07 -7.67
N ASP A 91 -20.52 0.12 -7.60
CA ASP A 91 -20.24 -0.64 -6.39
C ASP A 91 -19.51 0.20 -5.36
N VAL A 92 -19.79 -0.08 -4.10
CA VAL A 92 -19.04 0.42 -2.96
C VAL A 92 -18.34 -0.76 -2.29
N SER A 93 -17.05 -0.65 -2.05
CA SER A 93 -16.33 -1.60 -1.22
C SER A 93 -16.19 -1.07 0.20
N LEU A 94 -16.23 -1.96 1.17
CA LEU A 94 -15.91 -1.68 2.57
C LEU A 94 -14.87 -2.67 3.05
N ARG A 95 -13.92 -2.18 3.84
CA ARG A 95 -13.04 -3.07 4.61
C ARG A 95 -13.88 -3.80 5.64
N THR A 96 -13.64 -5.08 5.75
CA THR A 96 -14.31 -5.97 6.70
C THR A 96 -13.26 -6.60 7.59
N ASN A 97 -13.17 -6.16 8.85
CA ASN A 97 -12.32 -6.83 9.83
C ASN A 97 -13.11 -7.93 10.53
N LEU A 98 -12.45 -9.07 10.79
CA LEU A 98 -12.87 -9.98 11.83
C LEU A 98 -12.34 -9.46 13.18
N VAL A 99 -13.24 -9.16 14.09
CA VAL A 99 -12.92 -8.53 15.38
C VAL A 99 -13.38 -9.40 16.55
N THR A 100 -12.84 -9.13 17.75
CA THR A 100 -13.33 -9.65 19.02
C THR A 100 -14.18 -8.60 19.72
N LEU A 101 -15.45 -8.87 19.90
CA LEU A 101 -16.33 -8.13 20.81
C LEU A 101 -16.47 -8.86 22.14
N SER A 102 -16.75 -8.11 23.22
CA SER A 102 -16.98 -8.67 24.56
C SER A 102 -18.07 -9.74 24.56
N GLU A 103 -17.83 -10.82 25.30
CA GLU A 103 -18.76 -11.95 25.44
C GLU A 103 -19.60 -11.79 26.73
N ASP A 104 -20.20 -10.65 26.92
CA ASP A 104 -21.14 -10.32 28.00
C ASP A 104 -22.60 -10.43 27.52
N ASP A 105 -23.57 -10.28 28.44
CA ASP A 105 -24.99 -10.34 28.15
C ASP A 105 -25.58 -8.98 27.70
N LEU A 106 -24.71 -7.98 27.43
CA LEU A 106 -25.14 -6.66 26.94
C LEU A 106 -25.66 -6.72 25.51
N PRO A 107 -26.56 -5.79 25.13
CA PRO A 107 -26.94 -5.61 23.72
C PRO A 107 -25.74 -5.38 22.83
N TYR A 108 -25.86 -5.71 21.54
CA TYR A 108 -24.77 -5.57 20.58
C TYR A 108 -24.15 -4.16 20.61
N GLU A 109 -24.98 -3.15 20.65
CA GLU A 109 -24.57 -1.74 20.61
C GLU A 109 -23.79 -1.29 21.85
N GLU A 110 -23.89 -2.04 22.95
CA GLU A 110 -23.21 -1.75 24.25
C GLU A 110 -21.96 -2.61 24.45
N LYS A 111 -21.62 -3.47 23.49
CA LYS A 111 -20.42 -4.31 23.57
C LYS A 111 -19.13 -3.49 23.44
N THR A 112 -18.06 -4.05 24.00
CA THR A 112 -16.71 -3.48 23.88
C THR A 112 -15.96 -4.19 22.76
N ILE A 113 -15.25 -3.43 21.91
CA ILE A 113 -14.30 -4.02 20.98
C ILE A 113 -13.00 -4.35 21.72
N GLU A 114 -12.75 -5.64 21.96
CA GLU A 114 -11.59 -6.10 22.73
C GLU A 114 -10.34 -6.21 21.89
N ASP A 115 -10.52 -6.57 20.61
CA ASP A 115 -9.42 -6.70 19.66
C ASP A 115 -9.91 -6.50 18.21
N TYR A 116 -9.20 -5.67 17.45
CA TYR A 116 -9.53 -5.34 16.07
C TYR A 116 -9.06 -6.40 15.06
N CYS A 117 -8.24 -7.38 15.47
CA CYS A 117 -7.64 -8.41 14.63
C CYS A 117 -7.84 -9.85 15.14
N ALA A 118 -8.57 -10.05 16.23
CA ALA A 118 -8.85 -11.35 16.86
C ALA A 118 -7.56 -12.19 17.06
N ASP A 119 -6.56 -11.64 17.79
CA ASP A 119 -5.22 -12.24 18.00
C ASP A 119 -4.53 -12.61 16.67
N ASP A 120 -4.58 -11.71 15.69
CA ASP A 120 -4.03 -11.95 14.35
C ASP A 120 -4.49 -13.30 13.77
N ILE A 121 -5.81 -13.49 13.70
CA ILE A 121 -6.42 -14.74 13.21
C ILE A 121 -5.74 -15.22 11.92
N SER A 122 -5.48 -16.54 11.82
CA SER A 122 -4.87 -17.10 10.61
C SER A 122 -5.77 -16.93 9.37
N THR A 123 -5.16 -16.85 8.20
CA THR A 123 -5.91 -16.72 6.94
C THR A 123 -6.87 -17.88 6.72
N GLU A 124 -6.47 -19.12 7.08
CA GLU A 124 -7.27 -20.31 6.92
C GLU A 124 -8.52 -20.29 7.81
N GLU A 125 -8.37 -19.92 9.10
CA GLU A 125 -9.51 -19.78 10.02
C GLU A 125 -10.46 -18.67 9.55
N ALA A 126 -9.90 -17.54 9.16
CA ALA A 126 -10.64 -16.36 8.71
C ALA A 126 -11.42 -16.64 7.41
N GLU A 127 -10.83 -17.35 6.45
CA GLU A 127 -11.49 -17.73 5.21
C GLU A 127 -12.75 -18.57 5.46
N ILE A 128 -12.68 -19.51 6.42
CA ILE A 128 -13.85 -20.32 6.82
C ILE A 128 -14.96 -19.42 7.36
N LEU A 129 -14.63 -18.46 8.25
CA LEU A 129 -15.61 -17.56 8.85
C LEU A 129 -16.23 -16.61 7.84
N ILE A 130 -15.45 -16.04 6.93
CA ILE A 130 -15.96 -15.09 5.91
C ILE A 130 -16.82 -15.82 4.87
N LYS A 131 -16.43 -17.00 4.43
CA LYS A 131 -17.28 -17.83 3.55
C LYS A 131 -18.61 -18.19 4.23
N PHE A 132 -18.58 -18.49 5.51
CA PHE A 132 -19.79 -18.73 6.29
C PHE A 132 -20.67 -17.48 6.40
N ILE A 133 -20.08 -16.31 6.61
CA ILE A 133 -20.80 -15.03 6.60
C ILE A 133 -21.41 -14.77 5.23
N ASP A 134 -20.68 -14.98 4.13
CA ASP A 134 -21.21 -14.80 2.79
C ASP A 134 -22.37 -15.78 2.51
N GLU A 135 -22.27 -17.04 2.94
CA GLU A 135 -23.36 -18.01 2.83
C GLU A 135 -24.63 -17.59 3.59
N LYS A 136 -24.50 -16.99 4.76
CA LYS A 136 -25.62 -16.66 5.65
C LYS A 136 -26.20 -15.26 5.46
N LEU A 137 -25.36 -14.28 5.17
CA LEU A 137 -25.73 -12.86 5.08
C LEU A 137 -25.51 -12.28 3.68
N GLY A 138 -24.77 -12.98 2.81
CA GLY A 138 -24.56 -12.57 1.43
C GLY A 138 -25.88 -12.59 0.64
N THR A 139 -26.01 -11.61 -0.26
CA THR A 139 -27.17 -11.43 -1.16
C THR A 139 -26.68 -10.98 -2.53
N ASP A 140 -27.59 -10.70 -3.45
CA ASP A 140 -27.20 -10.04 -4.72
C ASP A 140 -26.66 -8.62 -4.49
N GLU A 141 -27.04 -7.98 -3.39
CA GLU A 141 -26.62 -6.64 -3.01
C GLU A 141 -25.32 -6.62 -2.20
N PHE A 142 -25.10 -7.59 -1.31
CA PHE A 142 -23.94 -7.67 -0.42
C PHE A 142 -23.17 -8.96 -0.66
N LYS A 143 -21.87 -8.84 -0.97
CA LYS A 143 -20.97 -9.99 -1.14
C LYS A 143 -19.72 -9.84 -0.34
N PHE A 144 -19.39 -10.88 0.45
CA PHE A 144 -18.20 -10.90 1.29
C PHE A 144 -17.09 -11.72 0.62
N TYR A 145 -15.90 -11.15 0.60
CA TYR A 145 -14.72 -11.76 0.00
C TYR A 145 -13.64 -11.94 1.04
N PRO A 146 -13.09 -13.16 1.21
CA PRO A 146 -11.98 -13.39 2.10
C PRO A 146 -10.70 -12.72 1.57
N GLY A 147 -9.94 -12.14 2.49
CA GLY A 147 -8.61 -11.60 2.26
C GLY A 147 -7.61 -12.31 3.16
N VAL A 148 -6.62 -11.58 3.68
CA VAL A 148 -5.53 -12.12 4.49
C VAL A 148 -5.76 -11.82 5.97
N SER A 149 -5.61 -12.86 6.84
CA SER A 149 -5.77 -12.75 8.28
C SER A 149 -7.13 -12.14 8.65
N TYR A 150 -7.18 -11.08 9.43
CA TYR A 150 -8.40 -10.41 9.87
C TYR A 150 -8.98 -9.43 8.84
N ARG A 151 -8.32 -9.20 7.69
CA ARG A 151 -8.68 -8.19 6.67
C ARG A 151 -9.40 -8.81 5.50
N HIS A 152 -10.63 -8.40 5.27
CA HIS A 152 -11.53 -8.90 4.22
C HIS A 152 -12.24 -7.73 3.56
N CYS A 153 -13.08 -8.02 2.56
CA CYS A 153 -13.80 -7.03 1.79
C CYS A 153 -15.29 -7.37 1.70
N LEU A 154 -16.14 -6.36 1.86
CA LEU A 154 -17.54 -6.38 1.47
C LEU A 154 -17.70 -5.55 0.19
N ILE A 155 -18.38 -6.09 -0.82
CA ILE A 155 -18.84 -5.34 -1.99
C ILE A 155 -20.34 -5.14 -1.86
N TRP A 156 -20.76 -3.89 -1.94
CA TRP A 156 -22.14 -3.46 -1.93
C TRP A 156 -22.55 -2.99 -3.33
N ASP A 157 -23.36 -3.80 -4.04
CA ASP A 157 -23.84 -3.48 -5.38
C ASP A 157 -24.76 -2.26 -5.34
N ASN A 158 -24.48 -1.26 -6.18
CA ASN A 158 -25.17 0.04 -6.19
C ASN A 158 -25.21 0.76 -4.83
N GLY A 159 -24.19 0.57 -4.00
CA GLY A 159 -24.08 1.16 -2.67
C GLY A 159 -23.82 2.67 -2.66
N THR A 160 -23.82 3.24 -1.47
CA THR A 160 -23.51 4.65 -1.24
C THR A 160 -22.32 4.80 -0.27
N ILE A 161 -21.54 5.87 -0.46
CA ILE A 161 -20.48 6.28 0.48
C ILE A 161 -20.98 7.30 1.52
N ASP A 162 -22.23 7.71 1.43
CA ASP A 162 -22.85 8.62 2.43
C ASP A 162 -23.32 7.81 3.64
N LEU A 163 -22.35 7.32 4.40
CA LEU A 163 -22.53 6.41 5.53
C LEU A 163 -22.33 7.10 6.88
N GLY A 164 -22.09 8.41 6.89
CA GLY A 164 -21.67 9.09 8.11
C GLY A 164 -20.29 8.63 8.57
N LYS A 165 -20.08 8.55 9.88
CA LYS A 165 -18.78 8.15 10.43
C LYS A 165 -18.67 6.63 10.56
N MET A 166 -17.95 5.98 9.68
CA MET A 166 -17.55 4.58 9.79
C MET A 166 -16.19 4.49 10.47
N THR A 167 -16.19 4.22 11.78
CA THR A 167 -14.99 4.30 12.62
C THR A 167 -14.07 3.08 12.40
N PRO A 168 -12.75 3.26 12.15
CA PRO A 168 -11.81 2.14 12.09
C PRO A 168 -11.73 1.38 13.42
N PRO A 169 -11.74 0.03 13.43
CA PRO A 169 -11.81 -0.74 14.69
C PRO A 169 -10.54 -0.61 15.56
N HIS A 170 -9.38 -0.36 14.96
CA HIS A 170 -8.13 -0.16 15.69
C HIS A 170 -8.08 1.17 16.49
N ASP A 171 -8.90 2.16 16.12
CA ASP A 171 -9.01 3.44 16.85
C ASP A 171 -9.86 3.32 18.11
N ILE A 172 -10.59 2.22 18.24
CA ILE A 172 -11.60 2.03 19.30
C ILE A 172 -11.41 0.74 20.11
N THR A 173 -10.26 0.09 20.00
CA THR A 173 -9.92 -1.06 20.85
C THR A 173 -9.98 -0.68 22.32
N GLY A 174 -10.68 -1.49 23.13
CA GLY A 174 -10.95 -1.25 24.55
C GLY A 174 -12.12 -0.28 24.83
N LYS A 175 -12.86 0.16 23.80
CA LYS A 175 -13.99 1.08 23.95
C LYS A 175 -15.33 0.40 23.64
N VAL A 176 -16.39 0.90 24.28
CA VAL A 176 -17.78 0.52 23.97
C VAL A 176 -18.14 1.08 22.58
N ILE A 177 -18.78 0.27 21.74
CA ILE A 177 -19.01 0.61 20.33
C ILE A 177 -20.16 1.60 20.07
N THR A 178 -21.02 1.88 21.05
CA THR A 178 -22.23 2.73 20.88
C THR A 178 -21.95 4.05 20.15
N GLU A 179 -20.97 4.83 20.61
CA GLU A 179 -20.64 6.15 20.04
C GLU A 179 -19.85 6.07 18.74
N HIS A 180 -19.48 4.85 18.33
CA HIS A 180 -18.65 4.58 17.17
C HIS A 180 -19.41 3.92 16.03
N LEU A 181 -20.66 3.52 16.25
CA LEU A 181 -21.57 3.09 15.21
C LEU A 181 -22.14 4.31 14.48
N SER A 182 -22.23 4.24 13.18
CA SER A 182 -22.82 5.34 12.39
C SER A 182 -24.33 5.45 12.67
N THR A 183 -24.79 6.70 12.80
CA THR A 183 -26.22 7.02 12.94
C THR A 183 -26.88 7.39 11.62
N ALA A 184 -26.13 7.38 10.51
CA ALA A 184 -26.67 7.67 9.19
C ALA A 184 -27.68 6.60 8.76
N GLU A 185 -28.77 7.02 8.14
CA GLU A 185 -29.84 6.11 7.65
C GLU A 185 -29.27 5.09 6.67
N ASN A 186 -28.40 5.54 5.75
CA ASN A 186 -27.78 4.67 4.75
C ASN A 186 -26.81 3.63 5.36
N ALA A 187 -26.31 3.83 6.56
CA ALA A 187 -25.42 2.88 7.23
C ALA A 187 -26.18 1.76 7.97
N GLN A 188 -27.48 1.90 8.22
CA GLN A 188 -28.25 0.96 9.03
C GLN A 188 -28.20 -0.48 8.48
N PRO A 189 -28.30 -0.74 7.17
CA PRO A 189 -28.13 -2.10 6.65
C PRO A 189 -26.79 -2.74 7.00
N LEU A 190 -25.71 -1.96 7.00
CA LEU A 190 -24.35 -2.43 7.34
C LEU A 190 -24.23 -2.74 8.84
N ILE A 191 -24.84 -1.92 9.70
CA ILE A 191 -24.87 -2.15 11.16
C ILE A 191 -25.64 -3.42 11.48
N GLU A 192 -26.78 -3.66 10.78
CA GLU A 192 -27.54 -4.90 10.91
C GLU A 192 -26.72 -6.13 10.47
N LEU A 193 -25.89 -6.00 9.41
CA LEU A 193 -24.99 -7.09 8.99
C LEU A 193 -23.96 -7.37 10.10
N MET A 194 -23.34 -6.34 10.70
CA MET A 194 -22.40 -6.49 11.79
C MET A 194 -23.06 -7.18 13.00
N LYS A 195 -24.26 -6.74 13.39
CA LYS A 195 -25.02 -7.33 14.49
C LYS A 195 -25.36 -8.79 14.26
N LYS A 196 -25.91 -9.13 13.08
CA LYS A 196 -26.21 -10.51 12.71
C LYS A 196 -24.97 -11.40 12.66
N SER A 197 -23.84 -10.84 12.24
CA SER A 197 -22.58 -11.59 12.20
C SER A 197 -22.15 -12.05 13.60
N TYR A 198 -22.35 -11.22 14.64
CA TYR A 198 -22.06 -11.59 16.02
C TYR A 198 -22.89 -12.79 16.47
N ASP A 199 -24.18 -12.79 16.18
CA ASP A 199 -25.08 -13.92 16.52
C ASP A 199 -24.69 -15.22 15.81
N LEU A 200 -24.16 -15.12 14.59
CA LEU A 200 -23.70 -16.28 13.80
C LEU A 200 -22.30 -16.77 14.23
N LEU A 201 -21.40 -15.86 14.55
CA LEU A 201 -20.00 -16.20 14.77
C LEU A 201 -19.64 -16.55 16.22
N LYS A 202 -20.35 -16.03 17.22
CA LYS A 202 -20.04 -16.25 18.66
C LYS A 202 -19.93 -17.72 19.06
N ASP A 203 -20.73 -18.58 18.44
CA ASP A 203 -20.79 -20.02 18.70
C ASP A 203 -20.29 -20.86 17.49
N HIS A 204 -19.65 -20.25 16.52
CA HIS A 204 -19.10 -20.96 15.37
C HIS A 204 -17.99 -21.92 15.80
N PRO A 205 -17.88 -23.15 15.21
CA PRO A 205 -16.88 -24.16 15.60
C PRO A 205 -15.44 -23.64 15.63
N VAL A 206 -15.05 -22.78 14.69
CA VAL A 206 -13.72 -22.15 14.67
C VAL A 206 -13.51 -21.33 15.96
N ASN A 207 -14.50 -20.52 16.37
CA ASN A 207 -14.40 -19.69 17.57
C ASN A 207 -14.45 -20.50 18.85
N ILE A 208 -15.20 -21.59 18.89
CA ILE A 208 -15.17 -22.56 20.01
C ILE A 208 -13.77 -23.15 20.16
N ALA A 209 -13.15 -23.58 19.05
CA ALA A 209 -11.80 -24.13 19.05
C ALA A 209 -10.75 -23.07 19.47
N ARG A 210 -10.89 -21.83 18.99
CA ARG A 210 -10.00 -20.71 19.37
C ARG A 210 -10.08 -20.45 20.89
N LYS A 211 -11.28 -20.33 21.44
CA LYS A 211 -11.48 -20.17 22.91
C LYS A 211 -10.88 -21.33 23.69
N ALA A 212 -11.07 -22.57 23.27
CA ALA A 212 -10.47 -23.74 23.90
C ALA A 212 -8.92 -23.72 23.84
N ALA A 213 -8.34 -23.08 22.84
CA ALA A 213 -6.89 -22.89 22.71
C ALA A 213 -6.37 -21.62 23.43
N GLY A 214 -7.23 -20.89 24.17
CA GLY A 214 -6.87 -19.66 24.87
C GLY A 214 -6.68 -18.44 23.96
N LYS A 215 -7.19 -18.50 22.72
CA LYS A 215 -7.18 -17.38 21.76
C LYS A 215 -8.50 -16.62 21.79
N ARG A 216 -8.46 -15.35 21.45
CA ARG A 216 -9.66 -14.53 21.27
C ARG A 216 -10.50 -15.01 20.10
N PRO A 217 -11.86 -15.09 20.25
CA PRO A 217 -12.74 -15.43 19.14
C PRO A 217 -12.84 -14.28 18.12
N ALA A 218 -12.96 -14.61 16.86
CA ALA A 218 -13.34 -13.66 15.80
C ALA A 218 -14.87 -13.65 15.70
N ASN A 219 -15.54 -13.04 16.69
CA ASN A 219 -16.97 -13.21 16.91
C ASN A 219 -17.87 -12.16 16.25
N SER A 220 -17.30 -11.20 15.52
CA SER A 220 -18.07 -10.25 14.71
C SER A 220 -17.27 -9.78 13.50
N ILE A 221 -17.97 -9.35 12.45
CA ILE A 221 -17.37 -8.50 11.43
C ILE A 221 -17.48 -7.04 11.85
N TRP A 222 -16.55 -6.19 11.37
CA TRP A 222 -16.58 -4.74 11.52
C TRP A 222 -16.35 -4.08 10.16
N LEU A 223 -17.34 -3.30 9.71
CA LEU A 223 -17.36 -2.66 8.40
C LEU A 223 -16.92 -1.20 8.52
N TRP A 224 -15.98 -0.77 7.64
CA TRP A 224 -15.43 0.58 7.66
C TRP A 224 -14.65 0.89 6.37
N GLY A 225 -14.22 2.15 6.19
CA GLY A 225 -13.31 2.54 5.13
C GLY A 225 -13.89 2.34 3.73
N GLU A 226 -15.13 2.76 3.57
CA GLU A 226 -15.89 2.71 2.34
C GLU A 226 -15.22 3.47 1.20
N GLY A 227 -15.41 2.99 -0.03
CA GLY A 227 -14.93 3.67 -1.24
C GLY A 227 -15.54 3.11 -2.51
N LYS A 228 -15.53 3.92 -3.56
CA LYS A 228 -15.88 3.51 -4.92
C LYS A 228 -14.64 3.14 -5.70
N ARG A 229 -14.78 2.30 -6.72
CA ARG A 229 -13.68 2.00 -7.63
C ARG A 229 -13.09 3.32 -8.17
N PRO A 230 -11.77 3.55 -8.03
CA PRO A 230 -11.12 4.68 -8.65
C PRO A 230 -11.32 4.64 -10.16
N ALA A 231 -11.77 5.74 -10.75
CA ALA A 231 -11.99 5.83 -12.20
C ALA A 231 -10.67 6.10 -12.95
N LEU A 232 -9.62 5.30 -12.65
CA LEU A 232 -8.35 5.41 -13.34
C LEU A 232 -8.52 5.03 -14.81
N SER A 233 -8.08 5.91 -15.71
CA SER A 233 -7.93 5.52 -17.11
C SER A 233 -6.81 4.50 -17.25
N PRO A 234 -6.90 3.55 -18.20
CA PRO A 234 -5.81 2.64 -18.48
C PRO A 234 -4.48 3.37 -18.70
N PHE A 235 -3.40 2.88 -18.08
CA PHE A 235 -2.07 3.50 -18.17
C PHE A 235 -1.63 3.67 -19.63
N GLU A 236 -1.86 2.65 -20.47
CA GLU A 236 -1.55 2.67 -21.90
C GLU A 236 -2.33 3.76 -22.66
N GLU A 237 -3.57 4.06 -22.26
CA GLU A 237 -4.35 5.13 -22.89
C GLU A 237 -3.82 6.53 -22.56
N ILE A 238 -3.24 6.71 -21.37
CA ILE A 238 -2.69 8.01 -20.92
C ILE A 238 -1.31 8.25 -21.52
N TYR A 239 -0.45 7.23 -21.50
CA TYR A 239 0.98 7.39 -21.77
C TYR A 239 1.42 6.75 -23.10
N GLY A 240 0.55 6.00 -23.78
CA GLY A 240 0.87 5.33 -25.04
C GLY A 240 1.82 4.15 -24.91
N ILE A 241 2.10 3.68 -23.71
CA ILE A 241 3.02 2.58 -23.40
C ILE A 241 2.39 1.61 -22.41
N LYS A 242 2.80 0.34 -22.48
CA LYS A 242 2.34 -0.70 -21.55
C LYS A 242 3.15 -0.66 -20.27
N GLY A 243 2.44 -0.71 -19.14
CA GLY A 243 3.03 -0.73 -17.81
C GLY A 243 2.79 -2.02 -17.06
N ALA A 244 3.71 -2.35 -16.14
CA ALA A 244 3.59 -3.48 -15.23
C ALA A 244 4.01 -3.10 -13.80
N VAL A 245 3.53 -3.85 -12.81
CA VAL A 245 3.79 -3.63 -11.37
C VAL A 245 4.32 -4.90 -10.72
N VAL A 246 5.36 -4.76 -9.92
CA VAL A 246 5.90 -5.78 -9.02
C VAL A 246 5.85 -5.26 -7.59
N SER A 247 5.02 -5.83 -6.74
CA SER A 247 4.89 -5.45 -5.32
C SER A 247 4.43 -6.64 -4.48
N ALA A 248 4.79 -6.65 -3.20
CA ALA A 248 4.18 -7.52 -2.19
C ALA A 248 2.91 -6.88 -1.59
N VAL A 249 2.71 -5.59 -1.78
CA VAL A 249 1.67 -4.79 -1.15
C VAL A 249 0.42 -4.77 -2.01
N ASP A 250 -0.69 -5.28 -1.49
CA ASP A 250 -1.97 -5.37 -2.21
C ASP A 250 -2.46 -4.01 -2.71
N LEU A 251 -2.24 -2.97 -1.91
CA LEU A 251 -2.59 -1.60 -2.26
C LEU A 251 -1.95 -1.14 -3.58
N ILE A 252 -0.65 -1.42 -3.74
CA ILE A 252 0.13 -1.02 -4.93
C ILE A 252 -0.29 -1.86 -6.14
N LYS A 253 -0.49 -3.18 -5.93
CA LYS A 253 -1.05 -4.08 -6.94
C LYS A 253 -2.44 -3.61 -7.38
N GLY A 254 -3.26 -3.16 -6.44
CA GLY A 254 -4.59 -2.62 -6.68
C GLY A 254 -4.59 -1.35 -7.56
N ILE A 255 -3.67 -0.40 -7.31
CA ILE A 255 -3.51 0.78 -8.17
C ILE A 255 -3.17 0.35 -9.60
N GLY A 256 -2.16 -0.53 -9.74
CA GLY A 256 -1.76 -1.07 -11.04
C GLY A 256 -2.91 -1.77 -11.77
N GLY A 257 -3.66 -2.64 -11.06
CA GLY A 257 -4.82 -3.35 -11.60
C GLY A 257 -5.94 -2.40 -12.05
N CYS A 258 -6.26 -1.36 -11.25
CA CYS A 258 -7.23 -0.34 -11.64
C CYS A 258 -6.78 0.44 -12.89
N ALA A 259 -5.48 0.68 -13.03
CA ALA A 259 -4.87 1.31 -14.20
C ALA A 259 -4.64 0.36 -15.39
N LYS A 260 -5.10 -0.89 -15.31
CA LYS A 260 -4.92 -1.94 -16.33
C LYS A 260 -3.46 -2.26 -16.64
N MET A 261 -2.56 -2.03 -15.68
CA MET A 261 -1.18 -2.50 -15.76
C MET A 261 -1.12 -4.01 -15.45
N GLU A 262 -0.13 -4.69 -16.00
CA GLU A 262 0.12 -6.09 -15.66
C GLU A 262 0.70 -6.20 -14.24
N VAL A 263 0.15 -7.07 -13.40
CA VAL A 263 0.61 -7.26 -12.01
C VAL A 263 1.26 -8.64 -11.88
N ALA A 264 2.50 -8.69 -11.38
CA ALA A 264 3.19 -9.95 -11.13
C ALA A 264 3.03 -10.39 -9.66
N GLU A 265 2.80 -11.68 -9.47
CA GLU A 265 2.96 -12.34 -8.18
C GLU A 265 4.38 -12.92 -8.08
N VAL A 266 5.05 -12.66 -6.96
CA VAL A 266 6.43 -13.11 -6.72
C VAL A 266 6.47 -13.97 -5.47
N GLU A 267 6.87 -15.22 -5.61
CA GLU A 267 6.99 -16.14 -4.48
C GLU A 267 8.00 -15.62 -3.45
N GLY A 268 7.63 -15.62 -2.18
CA GLY A 268 8.46 -15.10 -1.09
C GLY A 268 8.57 -13.59 -1.03
N ALA A 269 7.76 -12.85 -1.80
CA ALA A 269 7.66 -11.40 -1.65
C ALA A 269 6.90 -11.04 -0.37
N THR A 270 7.54 -10.27 0.50
CA THR A 270 6.98 -9.72 1.74
C THR A 270 7.14 -8.20 1.76
N GLY A 271 6.51 -7.54 2.72
CA GLY A 271 6.66 -6.09 3.00
C GLY A 271 7.85 -5.76 3.89
N TYR A 272 8.76 -6.71 4.22
CA TYR A 272 9.82 -6.48 5.18
C TYR A 272 11.20 -6.87 4.63
N ILE A 273 12.25 -6.80 5.48
CA ILE A 273 13.66 -7.05 5.10
C ILE A 273 13.94 -8.50 4.67
N ASP A 274 13.04 -9.42 4.93
CA ASP A 274 13.11 -10.83 4.51
C ASP A 274 12.51 -11.09 3.12
N THR A 275 12.03 -10.06 2.43
CA THR A 275 11.43 -10.18 1.09
C THR A 275 12.38 -10.80 0.07
N ASN A 276 11.82 -11.46 -0.93
CA ASN A 276 12.58 -11.98 -2.07
C ASN A 276 12.98 -10.84 -3.04
N PHE A 277 14.07 -10.13 -2.71
CA PHE A 277 14.60 -9.01 -3.49
C PHE A 277 14.95 -9.41 -4.93
N GLU A 278 15.69 -10.51 -5.09
CA GLU A 278 16.11 -11.02 -6.40
C GLU A 278 14.91 -11.48 -7.23
N GLY A 279 13.93 -12.12 -6.59
CA GLY A 279 12.70 -12.54 -7.25
C GLY A 279 11.92 -11.37 -7.82
N LYS A 280 11.81 -10.26 -7.07
CA LYS A 280 11.17 -9.02 -7.56
C LYS A 280 11.93 -8.41 -8.73
N ALA A 281 13.28 -8.37 -8.67
CA ALA A 281 14.11 -7.85 -9.76
C ALA A 281 13.99 -8.68 -11.04
N ASN A 282 14.02 -10.01 -10.91
CA ASN A 282 13.88 -10.92 -12.06
C ASN A 282 12.47 -10.84 -12.66
N ALA A 283 11.42 -10.82 -11.85
CA ALA A 283 10.04 -10.64 -12.33
C ALA A 283 9.89 -9.32 -13.12
N ALA A 284 10.53 -8.25 -12.67
CA ALA A 284 10.53 -6.98 -13.38
C ALA A 284 11.19 -7.08 -14.77
N LEU A 285 12.33 -7.77 -14.87
CA LEU A 285 13.01 -8.00 -16.16
C LEU A 285 12.17 -8.88 -17.09
N ASP A 286 11.48 -9.90 -16.57
CA ASP A 286 10.58 -10.74 -17.36
C ASP A 286 9.37 -9.94 -17.87
N LEU A 287 8.82 -9.04 -17.05
CA LEU A 287 7.74 -8.15 -17.45
C LEU A 287 8.16 -7.17 -18.54
N LEU A 288 9.40 -6.66 -18.52
CA LEU A 288 9.92 -5.75 -19.53
C LEU A 288 10.08 -6.39 -20.94
N GLU A 289 10.04 -7.72 -21.08
CA GLU A 289 10.02 -8.36 -22.40
C GLU A 289 8.75 -8.01 -23.20
N ARG A 290 7.62 -7.79 -22.51
CA ARG A 290 6.30 -7.54 -23.11
C ARG A 290 5.64 -6.22 -22.70
N ASN A 291 6.26 -5.50 -21.76
CA ASN A 291 5.84 -4.17 -21.30
C ASN A 291 6.97 -3.16 -21.54
N ASP A 292 6.62 -1.89 -21.61
CA ASP A 292 7.59 -0.80 -21.82
C ASP A 292 8.08 -0.22 -20.49
N LEU A 293 7.22 -0.23 -19.47
CA LEU A 293 7.50 0.25 -18.12
C LEU A 293 7.26 -0.83 -17.08
N VAL A 294 8.14 -0.92 -16.09
CA VAL A 294 7.92 -1.68 -14.86
C VAL A 294 8.08 -0.80 -13.62
N TYR A 295 7.14 -0.90 -12.71
CA TYR A 295 7.14 -0.26 -11.40
C TYR A 295 7.42 -1.31 -10.33
N ILE A 296 8.59 -1.24 -9.67
CA ILE A 296 9.01 -2.19 -8.66
C ILE A 296 8.96 -1.52 -7.30
N HIS A 297 8.19 -2.09 -6.38
CA HIS A 297 7.94 -1.54 -5.06
C HIS A 297 8.60 -2.38 -3.96
N PHE A 298 9.31 -1.72 -3.04
CA PHE A 298 9.94 -2.30 -1.86
C PHE A 298 9.49 -1.57 -0.60
N GLU A 299 8.68 -2.21 0.24
CA GLU A 299 8.08 -1.62 1.44
C GLU A 299 9.01 -1.67 2.67
N ALA A 300 10.09 -2.47 2.63
CA ALA A 300 10.94 -2.72 3.78
C ALA A 300 11.44 -1.47 4.53
N PRO A 301 11.85 -0.36 3.87
CA PRO A 301 12.25 0.84 4.60
C PRO A 301 11.10 1.51 5.37
N ASP A 302 9.86 1.44 4.84
CA ASP A 302 8.65 1.97 5.48
C ASP A 302 8.32 1.21 6.75
N GLU A 303 8.23 -0.11 6.67
CA GLU A 303 7.97 -0.98 7.83
C GLU A 303 9.01 -0.81 8.92
N CYS A 304 10.30 -0.65 8.59
CA CYS A 304 11.33 -0.33 9.55
C CYS A 304 11.10 1.03 10.22
N GLY A 305 10.59 2.02 9.47
CA GLY A 305 10.19 3.33 10.00
C GLY A 305 9.09 3.20 11.05
N HIS A 306 8.01 2.51 10.73
CA HIS A 306 6.87 2.25 11.64
C HIS A 306 7.30 1.49 12.90
N ARG A 307 8.20 0.54 12.79
CA ARG A 307 8.71 -0.28 13.91
C ARG A 307 9.78 0.42 14.75
N ASN A 308 10.22 1.62 14.36
CA ASN A 308 11.33 2.34 15.01
C ASN A 308 12.62 1.52 15.00
N GLU A 309 13.01 1.03 13.83
CA GLU A 309 14.16 0.19 13.59
C GLU A 309 15.18 0.93 12.69
N PRO A 310 15.95 1.92 13.22
CA PRO A 310 16.83 2.76 12.39
C PRO A 310 17.91 1.97 11.65
N GLU A 311 18.52 0.97 12.29
CA GLU A 311 19.56 0.12 11.71
C GLU A 311 18.99 -0.76 10.59
N ASN A 312 17.78 -1.35 10.81
CA ASN A 312 17.11 -2.13 9.80
C ASN A 312 16.65 -1.28 8.60
N LYS A 313 16.26 -0.02 8.84
CA LYS A 313 15.91 0.91 7.75
C LYS A 313 17.13 1.21 6.88
N VAL A 314 18.29 1.49 7.48
CA VAL A 314 19.56 1.61 6.75
C VAL A 314 19.83 0.33 5.96
N ARG A 315 19.73 -0.84 6.61
CA ARG A 315 19.99 -2.13 5.97
C ARG A 315 19.01 -2.43 4.82
N ALA A 316 17.74 -2.08 4.96
CA ALA A 316 16.75 -2.25 3.89
C ALA A 316 17.15 -1.48 2.62
N ILE A 317 17.60 -0.23 2.76
CA ILE A 317 18.10 0.59 1.64
C ILE A 317 19.32 -0.08 0.99
N GLU A 318 20.28 -0.54 1.82
CA GLU A 318 21.49 -1.24 1.34
C GLU A 318 21.14 -2.54 0.60
N MET A 319 20.19 -3.33 1.12
CA MET A 319 19.78 -4.60 0.49
C MET A 319 19.14 -4.39 -0.89
N ILE A 320 18.36 -3.35 -1.08
CA ILE A 320 17.80 -3.03 -2.40
C ILE A 320 18.93 -2.61 -3.34
N ASP A 321 19.87 -1.77 -2.88
CA ASP A 321 21.01 -1.33 -3.67
C ASP A 321 21.90 -2.51 -4.10
N GLU A 322 22.24 -3.41 -3.19
CA GLU A 322 23.20 -4.52 -3.45
C GLU A 322 22.59 -5.73 -4.15
N ARG A 323 21.27 -6.00 -3.96
CA ARG A 323 20.62 -7.23 -4.43
C ARG A 323 19.70 -7.01 -5.63
N VAL A 324 19.17 -5.79 -5.82
CA VAL A 324 18.23 -5.47 -6.89
C VAL A 324 18.90 -4.75 -8.05
N LEU A 325 19.58 -3.62 -7.75
CA LEU A 325 20.13 -2.75 -8.81
C LEU A 325 21.13 -3.46 -9.73
N PRO A 326 22.07 -4.30 -9.25
CA PRO A 326 22.98 -5.03 -10.14
C PRO A 326 22.28 -6.02 -11.09
N ILE A 327 21.18 -6.65 -10.63
CA ILE A 327 20.38 -7.56 -11.47
C ILE A 327 19.68 -6.75 -12.56
N LEU A 328 19.08 -5.61 -12.20
CA LEU A 328 18.43 -4.72 -13.15
C LEU A 328 19.45 -4.20 -14.19
N PHE A 329 20.60 -3.70 -13.76
CA PHE A 329 21.63 -3.19 -14.68
C PHE A 329 22.04 -4.24 -15.71
N LYS A 330 22.37 -5.45 -15.24
CA LYS A 330 22.74 -6.56 -16.11
C LYS A 330 21.62 -6.96 -17.07
N GLY A 331 20.38 -7.01 -16.59
CA GLY A 331 19.23 -7.37 -17.40
C GLY A 331 18.85 -6.32 -18.42
N LEU A 332 19.13 -5.05 -18.13
CA LEU A 332 18.84 -3.91 -19.00
C LEU A 332 19.87 -3.72 -20.11
N GLU A 333 21.08 -4.31 -20.03
CA GLU A 333 22.11 -4.22 -21.06
C GLU A 333 21.65 -4.68 -22.45
N LYS A 334 20.70 -5.63 -22.50
CA LYS A 334 20.13 -6.14 -23.76
C LYS A 334 19.26 -5.14 -24.53
N PHE A 335 18.82 -4.05 -23.89
CA PHE A 335 18.02 -3.01 -24.50
C PHE A 335 18.92 -1.86 -25.00
N ASP A 336 18.62 -1.36 -26.18
CA ASP A 336 19.39 -0.27 -26.79
C ASP A 336 19.38 0.99 -25.93
N ASP A 337 18.22 1.30 -25.34
CA ASP A 337 18.05 2.46 -24.49
C ASP A 337 17.05 2.21 -23.36
N TYR A 338 17.31 2.82 -22.19
CA TYR A 338 16.44 2.75 -21.00
C TYR A 338 16.62 3.93 -20.07
N LYS A 339 15.57 4.19 -19.28
CA LYS A 339 15.60 5.12 -18.15
C LYS A 339 15.30 4.39 -16.85
N ILE A 340 15.92 4.84 -15.75
CA ILE A 340 15.67 4.36 -14.40
C ILE A 340 15.31 5.57 -13.54
N MET A 341 14.16 5.49 -12.87
CA MET A 341 13.76 6.42 -11.82
C MET A 341 13.83 5.72 -10.47
N ILE A 342 14.50 6.34 -9.49
CA ILE A 342 14.55 5.86 -8.10
C ILE A 342 14.05 6.96 -7.19
N LEU A 343 13.09 6.62 -6.32
CA LEU A 343 12.53 7.54 -5.33
C LEU A 343 11.81 6.76 -4.22
N PRO A 344 11.61 7.37 -3.03
CA PRO A 344 10.54 6.96 -2.14
C PRO A 344 9.20 7.57 -2.57
N ASP A 345 8.13 7.05 -2.01
CA ASP A 345 6.79 7.64 -2.18
C ASP A 345 6.51 8.74 -1.13
N HIS A 346 6.90 8.54 0.12
CA HIS A 346 6.80 9.50 1.21
C HIS A 346 7.91 9.28 2.25
N PRO A 347 8.13 10.20 3.19
CA PRO A 347 8.93 9.90 4.37
C PRO A 347 8.11 9.05 5.36
N THR A 348 8.79 8.10 6.03
CA THR A 348 8.26 7.41 7.21
C THR A 348 9.25 7.57 8.35
N PRO A 349 9.28 8.78 8.97
CA PRO A 349 10.34 9.09 9.90
C PRO A 349 10.31 8.18 11.14
N ILE A 350 11.47 7.64 11.48
CA ILE A 350 11.72 6.80 12.65
C ILE A 350 11.17 7.42 13.94
N VAL A 351 11.31 8.75 14.07
CA VAL A 351 10.92 9.48 15.28
C VAL A 351 9.41 9.62 15.45
N THR A 352 8.66 9.65 14.36
CA THR A 352 7.19 9.77 14.37
C THR A 352 6.49 8.45 14.21
N ARG A 353 7.15 7.45 13.63
CA ARG A 353 6.62 6.11 13.30
C ARG A 353 5.36 6.16 12.42
N THR A 354 5.22 7.20 11.63
CA THR A 354 4.08 7.40 10.72
C THR A 354 4.51 8.22 9.52
N HIS A 355 3.73 8.15 8.46
CA HIS A 355 4.01 8.86 7.22
C HIS A 355 4.01 10.38 7.40
N ALA A 356 4.89 11.06 6.65
CA ALA A 356 4.94 12.52 6.53
C ALA A 356 4.69 12.96 5.09
N SER A 357 4.37 14.24 4.89
CA SER A 357 4.05 14.82 3.58
C SER A 357 5.17 15.69 3.01
N ASP A 358 6.36 15.65 3.63
CA ASP A 358 7.50 16.40 3.13
C ASP A 358 7.91 15.90 1.74
N PRO A 359 8.44 16.79 0.87
CA PRO A 359 9.00 16.38 -0.41
C PRO A 359 10.13 15.37 -0.24
N VAL A 360 10.22 14.43 -1.18
CA VAL A 360 11.18 13.32 -1.14
C VAL A 360 12.20 13.42 -2.28
N PRO A 361 13.42 12.86 -2.11
CA PRO A 361 14.42 12.81 -3.17
C PRO A 361 13.97 11.93 -4.34
N TYR A 362 14.32 12.33 -5.55
CA TYR A 362 14.24 11.47 -6.72
C TYR A 362 15.52 11.56 -7.56
N LEU A 363 15.78 10.53 -8.35
CA LEU A 363 16.73 10.57 -9.47
C LEU A 363 16.07 9.99 -10.72
N ILE A 364 16.42 10.54 -11.90
CA ILE A 364 16.08 10.03 -13.23
C ILE A 364 17.36 9.88 -14.02
N TYR A 365 17.77 8.63 -14.26
CA TYR A 365 18.91 8.27 -15.07
C TYR A 365 18.46 7.87 -16.48
N HIS A 366 19.17 8.34 -17.51
CA HIS A 366 18.96 7.97 -18.89
C HIS A 366 20.26 7.44 -19.49
N LYS A 367 20.29 6.17 -19.93
CA LYS A 367 21.47 5.48 -20.44
C LYS A 367 22.19 6.25 -21.57
N ASN A 368 21.44 6.74 -22.54
CA ASN A 368 21.99 7.41 -23.72
C ASN A 368 22.04 8.95 -23.58
N ASN A 369 21.65 9.50 -22.43
CA ASN A 369 21.68 10.93 -22.17
C ASN A 369 22.12 11.21 -20.71
N GLU A 370 23.35 10.74 -20.37
CA GLU A 370 23.93 10.99 -19.04
C GLU A 370 24.19 12.49 -18.85
N ILE A 371 23.86 13.02 -17.67
CA ILE A 371 24.12 14.41 -17.29
C ILE A 371 24.90 14.43 -15.99
N SER A 372 25.55 15.56 -15.68
CA SER A 372 26.24 15.70 -14.40
C SER A 372 25.20 15.85 -13.27
N GLY A 373 25.18 14.90 -12.35
CA GLY A 373 24.32 14.88 -11.17
C GLY A 373 25.07 15.16 -9.86
N VAL A 374 24.80 14.37 -8.82
CA VAL A 374 25.40 14.49 -7.47
C VAL A 374 26.21 13.25 -7.13
N ASP A 375 27.29 13.39 -6.35
CA ASP A 375 28.15 12.26 -5.96
C ASP A 375 27.42 11.23 -5.08
N THR A 376 26.48 11.67 -4.25
CA THR A 376 25.63 10.83 -3.42
C THR A 376 24.24 11.45 -3.31
N ILE A 377 23.20 10.62 -3.39
CA ILE A 377 21.83 11.08 -3.24
C ILE A 377 21.33 10.89 -1.80
N ASN A 378 20.78 11.94 -1.23
CA ASN A 378 20.05 11.97 0.01
C ASN A 378 19.16 13.23 0.04
N GLU A 379 18.44 13.45 1.13
CA GLU A 379 17.52 14.58 1.28
C GLU A 379 18.20 15.94 1.14
N GLU A 380 19.43 16.09 1.63
CA GLU A 380 20.19 17.35 1.58
C GLU A 380 20.76 17.60 0.19
N THR A 381 21.39 16.59 -0.42
CA THR A 381 21.99 16.73 -1.75
C THR A 381 20.94 16.92 -2.82
N ALA A 382 19.80 16.22 -2.74
CA ALA A 382 18.66 16.40 -3.63
C ALA A 382 18.09 17.83 -3.50
N LYS A 383 17.93 18.33 -2.29
CA LYS A 383 17.50 19.72 -2.04
C LYS A 383 18.49 20.75 -2.60
N ALA A 384 19.78 20.48 -2.50
CA ALA A 384 20.83 21.39 -2.93
C ALA A 384 20.87 21.58 -4.47
N THR A 385 20.31 20.66 -5.26
CA THR A 385 20.22 20.82 -6.73
C THR A 385 19.31 21.96 -7.14
N GLY A 386 18.30 22.28 -6.32
CA GLY A 386 17.25 23.25 -6.64
C GLY A 386 16.17 22.73 -7.59
N ASN A 387 16.29 21.49 -8.10
CA ASN A 387 15.25 20.87 -8.91
C ASN A 387 14.09 20.45 -8.02
N PHE A 388 12.87 20.84 -8.40
CA PHE A 388 11.69 20.55 -7.60
C PHE A 388 10.47 20.28 -8.46
N VAL A 389 9.85 19.10 -8.26
CA VAL A 389 8.59 18.72 -8.87
C VAL A 389 7.45 18.99 -7.87
N GLU A 390 6.78 20.12 -8.01
CA GLU A 390 5.70 20.54 -7.11
C GLU A 390 4.44 19.66 -7.27
N HIS A 391 4.07 19.32 -8.51
CA HIS A 391 2.91 18.50 -8.81
C HIS A 391 3.35 17.05 -9.05
N GLY A 392 3.29 16.23 -7.99
CA GLY A 392 3.78 14.85 -8.00
C GLY A 392 3.36 14.02 -9.21
N PRO A 393 2.07 14.01 -9.62
CA PRO A 393 1.64 13.25 -10.80
C PRO A 393 2.34 13.59 -12.10
N SER A 394 2.94 14.77 -12.21
CA SER A 394 3.68 15.15 -13.42
C SER A 394 5.01 14.42 -13.60
N ILE A 395 5.53 13.76 -12.54
CA ILE A 395 6.82 13.06 -12.60
C ILE A 395 6.82 11.93 -13.62
N MET A 396 5.71 11.19 -13.74
CA MET A 396 5.62 10.09 -14.70
C MET A 396 5.73 10.62 -16.13
N LYS A 397 5.03 11.70 -16.44
CA LYS A 397 5.15 12.34 -17.75
C LYS A 397 6.58 12.84 -18.00
N HIS A 398 7.18 13.53 -17.03
CA HIS A 398 8.56 14.01 -17.10
C HIS A 398 9.57 12.84 -17.30
N PHE A 399 9.37 11.72 -16.61
CA PHE A 399 10.19 10.52 -16.73
C PHE A 399 10.10 9.89 -18.13
N LEU A 400 8.94 9.94 -18.78
CA LEU A 400 8.68 9.34 -20.08
C LEU A 400 9.08 10.25 -21.25
N GLU A 401 9.15 11.56 -21.05
CA GLU A 401 9.60 12.53 -22.06
C GLU A 401 11.10 12.38 -22.33
N ASP A 402 11.53 12.65 -23.60
CA ASP A 402 12.93 12.59 -24.06
C ASP A 402 13.79 13.73 -23.53
#